data_2657966903e65824334728cc1436804f
#
_entry.id   2657966903e65824334728cc1436804f
#
_cell.length_a   1.000
_cell.length_b   1.000
_cell.length_c   1.000
_cell.angle_alpha   90.00
_cell.angle_beta   90.00
_cell.angle_gamma   90.00
#
_symmetry.space_group_name_H-M   'P 1'
#
loop_
_entity.id
_entity.type
_entity.pdbx_description
1 polymer ?
#
loop_
_entity_poly.entity_id
_entity_poly.type
_entity_poly.pdbx_seq_one_letter_code
_entity_poly.pdbx_strand_id
1 'polypeptide(L)'
;GQGSLYHVVKAYALYDPECGYCQGMQFIVGPLLLNMPEEEAFCVLVHLMENYDLRGHFIPNMPSLQLRLFQFDRLVEDMLPMLHAHFLRCGIKSTMYASQWFMTLFSYRFPMEIVYRILDAVFSEGIDAVFRFAIALLRKNEDKLLTLDFENCLDFVKLNLTRVYFDISDDGKHKHSQISELVRDAFQVRITQFTLDTYANEFYDQVNAANRKELEMDSLRLLNRNLRLRVQSLEEQLSHLNTEHVQLVKRVVTEKLSHEEIAEELVRYK
;
A
#
# COMPACT_ATOMS: atom_id res chain seq x y z
N GLY A 1 24.11 -1.73 -23.87
CA GLY A 1 22.85 -2.21 -23.24
C GLY A 1 22.93 -2.44 -21.75
N GLN A 2 23.42 -3.61 -21.27
CA GLN A 2 23.41 -3.89 -19.81
C GLN A 2 24.33 -2.97 -19.02
N GLY A 3 25.50 -2.61 -19.56
CA GLY A 3 26.43 -1.64 -18.95
C GLY A 3 25.78 -0.27 -18.78
N SER A 4 25.18 0.24 -19.83
CA SER A 4 24.50 1.55 -19.84
C SER A 4 23.35 1.60 -18.81
N LEU A 5 22.58 0.53 -18.73
CA LEU A 5 21.51 0.41 -17.73
C LEU A 5 22.06 0.48 -16.29
N TYR A 6 23.14 -0.25 -16.05
CA TYR A 6 23.81 -0.24 -14.72
C TYR A 6 24.35 1.16 -14.40
N HIS A 7 24.98 1.85 -15.37
CA HIS A 7 25.55 3.19 -15.15
C HIS A 7 24.47 4.20 -14.78
N VAL A 8 23.37 4.25 -15.52
CA VAL A 8 22.28 5.21 -15.27
C VAL A 8 21.60 4.95 -13.93
N VAL A 9 21.28 3.69 -13.63
CA VAL A 9 20.62 3.34 -12.37
C VAL A 9 21.53 3.59 -11.17
N LYS A 10 22.85 3.27 -11.29
CA LYS A 10 23.85 3.56 -10.26
C LYS A 10 24.02 5.06 -10.06
N ALA A 11 24.09 5.83 -11.14
CA ALA A 11 24.20 7.28 -11.08
C ALA A 11 23.00 7.89 -10.33
N TYR A 12 21.78 7.41 -10.61
CA TYR A 12 20.59 7.86 -9.91
C TYR A 12 20.62 7.49 -8.41
N ALA A 13 21.03 6.27 -8.07
CA ALA A 13 21.12 5.84 -6.68
C ALA A 13 22.16 6.65 -5.86
N LEU A 14 23.19 7.20 -6.52
CA LEU A 14 24.15 8.11 -5.90
C LEU A 14 23.63 9.56 -5.84
N TYR A 15 22.83 9.97 -6.82
CA TYR A 15 22.22 11.29 -6.89
C TYR A 15 21.12 11.47 -5.82
N ASP A 16 20.29 10.45 -5.61
CA ASP A 16 19.23 10.42 -4.59
C ASP A 16 19.44 9.26 -3.62
N PRO A 17 20.30 9.42 -2.58
CA PRO A 17 20.62 8.36 -1.64
C PRO A 17 19.43 7.91 -0.76
N GLU A 18 18.43 8.77 -0.56
CA GLU A 18 17.22 8.43 0.20
C GLU A 18 16.36 7.42 -0.54
N CYS A 19 16.22 7.57 -1.84
CA CYS A 19 15.54 6.62 -2.70
C CYS A 19 16.43 5.41 -3.00
N GLY A 20 17.70 5.65 -3.31
CA GLY A 20 18.67 4.62 -3.67
C GLY A 20 18.26 3.84 -4.92
N TYR A 21 18.66 2.56 -4.98
CA TYR A 21 18.18 1.63 -5.99
C TYR A 21 16.95 0.88 -5.51
N CYS A 22 15.87 0.96 -6.26
CA CYS A 22 14.68 0.18 -6.04
C CYS A 22 14.38 -0.72 -7.24
N GLN A 23 13.92 -1.93 -6.94
CA GLN A 23 13.48 -2.87 -7.98
C GLN A 23 12.33 -2.26 -8.78
N GLY A 24 12.47 -2.26 -10.09
CA GLY A 24 11.50 -1.65 -11.01
C GLY A 24 12.07 -0.49 -11.81
N MET A 25 13.03 0.26 -11.27
CA MET A 25 13.67 1.40 -11.97
C MET A 25 14.26 1.01 -13.32
N GLN A 26 14.85 -0.17 -13.41
CA GLN A 26 15.44 -0.67 -14.65
C GLN A 26 14.44 -0.76 -15.81
N PHE A 27 13.15 -0.96 -15.51
CA PHE A 27 12.11 -1.02 -16.53
C PHE A 27 11.71 0.37 -17.06
N ILE A 28 11.99 1.43 -16.29
CA ILE A 28 11.82 2.81 -16.76
C ILE A 28 13.03 3.22 -17.59
N VAL A 29 14.22 2.92 -17.11
CA VAL A 29 15.49 3.30 -17.77
C VAL A 29 15.70 2.54 -19.08
N GLY A 30 15.29 1.27 -19.15
CA GLY A 30 15.47 0.44 -20.34
C GLY A 30 14.89 1.06 -21.61
N PRO A 31 13.60 1.43 -21.67
CA PRO A 31 13.00 2.13 -22.80
C PRO A 31 13.68 3.45 -23.16
N LEU A 32 14.17 4.21 -22.18
CA LEU A 32 14.91 5.45 -22.42
C LEU A 32 16.23 5.17 -23.16
N LEU A 33 17.00 4.20 -22.67
CA LEU A 33 18.29 3.83 -23.27
C LEU A 33 18.18 3.19 -24.67
N LEU A 34 17.00 2.74 -25.06
CA LEU A 34 16.75 2.29 -26.43
C LEU A 34 16.60 3.46 -27.41
N ASN A 35 16.37 4.69 -26.93
CA ASN A 35 16.10 5.87 -27.74
C ASN A 35 17.09 7.01 -27.52
N MET A 36 17.90 6.98 -26.46
CA MET A 36 18.81 8.08 -26.11
C MET A 36 20.08 7.56 -25.41
N PRO A 37 21.21 8.33 -25.42
CA PRO A 37 22.43 7.98 -24.71
C PRO A 37 22.25 8.05 -23.17
N GLU A 38 23.25 7.54 -22.42
CA GLU A 38 23.22 7.38 -20.96
C GLU A 38 22.94 8.70 -20.23
N GLU A 39 23.60 9.77 -20.65
CA GLU A 39 23.50 11.09 -20.03
C GLU A 39 22.09 11.67 -20.17
N GLU A 40 21.51 11.57 -21.37
CA GLU A 40 20.14 12.02 -21.61
C GLU A 40 19.12 11.16 -20.85
N ALA A 41 19.30 9.82 -20.87
CA ALA A 41 18.44 8.89 -20.13
C ALA A 41 18.46 9.16 -18.60
N PHE A 42 19.64 9.52 -18.07
CA PHE A 42 19.76 9.94 -16.67
C PHE A 42 18.99 11.24 -16.40
N CYS A 43 19.14 12.26 -17.24
CA CYS A 43 18.41 13.52 -17.09
C CYS A 43 16.89 13.32 -17.15
N VAL A 44 16.42 12.50 -18.09
CA VAL A 44 14.99 12.18 -18.20
C VAL A 44 14.50 11.38 -16.98
N LEU A 45 15.29 10.43 -16.49
CA LEU A 45 14.95 9.69 -15.26
C LEU A 45 14.79 10.65 -14.06
N VAL A 46 15.77 11.54 -13.84
CA VAL A 46 15.69 12.54 -12.76
C VAL A 46 14.43 13.38 -12.92
N HIS A 47 14.14 13.84 -14.13
CA HIS A 47 12.95 14.63 -14.42
C HIS A 47 11.64 13.87 -14.12
N LEU A 48 11.56 12.60 -14.51
CA LEU A 48 10.41 11.74 -14.18
C LEU A 48 10.24 11.56 -12.66
N MET A 49 11.33 11.37 -11.94
CA MET A 49 11.30 11.19 -10.49
C MET A 49 10.86 12.46 -9.76
N GLU A 50 11.42 13.64 -10.11
CA GLU A 50 11.18 14.89 -9.40
C GLU A 50 9.91 15.62 -9.85
N ASN A 51 9.69 15.73 -11.16
CA ASN A 51 8.65 16.59 -11.72
C ASN A 51 7.35 15.86 -12.05
N TYR A 52 7.39 14.52 -12.19
CA TYR A 52 6.22 13.68 -12.45
C TYR A 52 5.78 12.86 -11.22
N ASP A 53 6.33 13.16 -10.03
CA ASP A 53 6.01 12.48 -8.77
C ASP A 53 6.22 10.94 -8.83
N LEU A 54 7.14 10.50 -9.71
CA LEU A 54 7.43 9.07 -9.82
C LEU A 54 8.31 8.59 -8.65
N ARG A 55 9.12 9.49 -8.05
CA ARG A 55 9.94 9.22 -6.87
C ARG A 55 9.13 8.62 -5.72
N GLY A 56 7.93 9.13 -5.50
CA GLY A 56 7.00 8.63 -4.47
C GLY A 56 6.52 7.19 -4.67
N HIS A 57 6.84 6.55 -5.81
CA HIS A 57 6.62 5.12 -6.05
C HIS A 57 7.76 4.24 -5.55
N PHE A 58 8.91 4.82 -5.20
CA PHE A 58 10.13 4.08 -4.87
C PHE A 58 10.67 4.34 -3.46
N ILE A 59 10.34 5.47 -2.86
CA ILE A 59 10.71 5.76 -1.46
C ILE A 59 9.94 4.87 -0.47
N PRO A 60 10.42 4.74 0.78
CA PRO A 60 9.74 3.93 1.80
C PRO A 60 8.25 4.23 1.92
N ASN A 61 7.46 3.17 2.10
CA ASN A 61 5.99 3.19 2.11
C ASN A 61 5.32 3.57 0.78
N MET A 62 6.05 3.91 -0.27
CA MET A 62 5.54 4.18 -1.63
C MET A 62 4.28 5.08 -1.64
N PRO A 63 4.31 6.27 -1.02
CA PRO A 63 3.10 7.07 -0.77
C PRO A 63 2.36 7.44 -2.05
N SER A 64 3.07 7.84 -3.11
CA SER A 64 2.44 8.20 -4.37
C SER A 64 1.88 6.98 -5.11
N LEU A 65 2.49 5.79 -4.96
CA LEU A 65 1.93 4.57 -5.51
C LEU A 65 0.62 4.19 -4.82
N GLN A 66 0.57 4.28 -3.48
CA GLN A 66 -0.65 4.00 -2.71
C GLN A 66 -1.78 4.94 -3.10
N LEU A 67 -1.49 6.23 -3.21
CA LEU A 67 -2.45 7.22 -3.67
C LEU A 67 -2.96 6.91 -5.08
N ARG A 68 -2.05 6.63 -6.04
CA ARG A 68 -2.45 6.30 -7.42
C ARG A 68 -3.26 5.02 -7.53
N LEU A 69 -2.94 4.00 -6.74
CA LEU A 69 -3.76 2.78 -6.70
C LEU A 69 -5.16 3.05 -6.15
N PHE A 70 -5.28 3.89 -5.12
CA PHE A 70 -6.58 4.31 -4.61
C PHE A 70 -7.37 5.11 -5.65
N GLN A 71 -6.76 6.10 -6.28
CA GLN A 71 -7.38 6.88 -7.37
C GLN A 71 -7.82 5.95 -8.52
N PHE A 72 -7.00 4.97 -8.86
CA PHE A 72 -7.32 3.99 -9.89
C PHE A 72 -8.53 3.11 -9.51
N ASP A 73 -8.60 2.62 -8.28
CA ASP A 73 -9.75 1.86 -7.80
C ASP A 73 -11.05 2.69 -7.89
N ARG A 74 -11.00 3.98 -7.52
CA ARG A 74 -12.14 4.90 -7.66
C ARG A 74 -12.52 5.14 -9.12
N LEU A 75 -11.54 5.29 -10.00
CA LEU A 75 -11.78 5.42 -11.45
C LEU A 75 -12.43 4.17 -12.05
N VAL A 76 -11.98 2.98 -11.62
CA VAL A 76 -12.60 1.71 -12.06
C VAL A 76 -14.02 1.59 -11.54
N GLU A 77 -14.29 1.97 -10.29
CA GLU A 77 -15.63 1.99 -9.72
C GLU A 77 -16.58 2.92 -10.50
N ASP A 78 -16.14 4.14 -10.81
CA ASP A 78 -16.98 5.14 -11.47
C ASP A 78 -17.16 4.88 -12.97
N MET A 79 -16.12 4.40 -13.67
CA MET A 79 -16.12 4.26 -15.13
C MET A 79 -16.45 2.85 -15.62
N LEU A 80 -16.22 1.83 -14.79
CA LEU A 80 -16.41 0.40 -15.11
C LEU A 80 -17.08 -0.32 -13.93
N PRO A 81 -18.29 0.12 -13.51
CA PRO A 81 -18.91 -0.35 -12.26
C PRO A 81 -19.22 -1.86 -12.28
N MET A 82 -19.54 -2.44 -13.43
CA MET A 82 -19.77 -3.89 -13.55
C MET A 82 -18.47 -4.68 -13.32
N LEU A 83 -17.38 -4.21 -13.90
CA LEU A 83 -16.06 -4.81 -13.71
C LEU A 83 -15.57 -4.65 -12.27
N HIS A 84 -15.76 -3.48 -11.67
CA HIS A 84 -15.45 -3.24 -10.26
C HIS A 84 -16.20 -4.21 -9.34
N ALA A 85 -17.51 -4.35 -9.51
CA ALA A 85 -18.32 -5.29 -8.73
C ALA A 85 -17.86 -6.75 -8.94
N HIS A 86 -17.46 -7.12 -10.16
CA HIS A 86 -16.91 -8.44 -10.45
C HIS A 86 -15.57 -8.67 -9.74
N PHE A 87 -14.65 -7.71 -9.80
CA PHE A 87 -13.36 -7.78 -9.12
C PHE A 87 -13.52 -7.90 -7.61
N LEU A 88 -14.42 -7.12 -7.00
CA LEU A 88 -14.74 -7.24 -5.58
C LEU A 88 -15.25 -8.64 -5.21
N ARG A 89 -16.18 -9.19 -6.00
CA ARG A 89 -16.75 -10.53 -5.79
C ARG A 89 -15.70 -11.62 -5.93
N CYS A 90 -14.77 -11.48 -6.88
CA CYS A 90 -13.66 -12.40 -7.07
C CYS A 90 -12.51 -12.18 -6.06
N GLY A 91 -12.50 -11.09 -5.29
CA GLY A 91 -11.40 -10.75 -4.38
C GLY A 91 -10.15 -10.20 -5.07
N ILE A 92 -10.30 -9.68 -6.30
CA ILE A 92 -9.21 -9.08 -7.08
C ILE A 92 -9.05 -7.62 -6.65
N LYS A 93 -7.84 -7.26 -6.20
CA LYS A 93 -7.47 -5.89 -5.83
C LYS A 93 -6.53 -5.30 -6.88
N SER A 94 -6.61 -4.00 -7.12
CA SER A 94 -5.71 -3.27 -8.03
C SER A 94 -4.23 -3.49 -7.67
N THR A 95 -3.91 -3.61 -6.40
CA THR A 95 -2.56 -3.91 -5.92
C THR A 95 -1.97 -5.20 -6.48
N MET A 96 -2.79 -6.16 -6.90
CA MET A 96 -2.33 -7.45 -7.43
C MET A 96 -1.84 -7.37 -8.88
N TYR A 97 -2.23 -6.32 -9.63
CA TYR A 97 -1.91 -6.21 -11.05
C TYR A 97 -1.44 -4.80 -11.46
N ALA A 98 -2.10 -3.74 -10.97
CA ALA A 98 -1.85 -2.37 -11.41
C ALA A 98 -0.59 -1.75 -10.77
N SER A 99 -0.11 -2.25 -9.62
CA SER A 99 1.13 -1.74 -8.99
C SER A 99 2.30 -1.75 -9.96
N GLN A 100 2.47 -2.82 -10.72
CA GLN A 100 3.54 -2.92 -11.72
C GLN A 100 3.35 -1.93 -12.87
N TRP A 101 2.10 -1.66 -13.29
CA TRP A 101 1.81 -0.70 -14.34
C TRP A 101 2.27 0.71 -13.96
N PHE A 102 1.90 1.14 -12.75
CA PHE A 102 2.27 2.48 -12.26
C PHE A 102 3.76 2.59 -11.94
N MET A 103 4.36 1.57 -11.30
CA MET A 103 5.79 1.59 -10.96
C MET A 103 6.70 1.60 -12.18
N THR A 104 6.30 0.94 -13.27
CA THR A 104 7.17 0.73 -14.43
C THR A 104 6.68 1.45 -15.70
N LEU A 105 5.64 2.27 -15.59
CA LEU A 105 4.98 2.91 -16.73
C LEU A 105 4.67 1.88 -17.84
N PHE A 106 4.11 0.72 -17.40
CA PHE A 106 3.78 -0.45 -18.23
C PHE A 106 4.97 -1.21 -18.84
N SER A 107 6.21 -0.74 -18.70
CA SER A 107 7.37 -1.34 -19.40
C SER A 107 7.73 -2.75 -18.99
N TYR A 108 7.24 -3.22 -17.82
CA TYR A 108 7.61 -4.55 -17.33
C TYR A 108 7.03 -5.70 -18.17
N ARG A 109 5.83 -5.53 -18.71
CA ARG A 109 5.10 -6.62 -19.37
C ARG A 109 4.56 -6.28 -20.75
N PHE A 110 4.46 -5.02 -21.08
CA PHE A 110 3.81 -4.59 -22.31
C PHE A 110 4.84 -4.52 -23.48
N PRO A 111 4.39 -4.74 -24.72
CA PRO A 111 5.23 -4.54 -25.90
C PRO A 111 5.76 -3.10 -25.95
N MET A 112 7.01 -2.95 -26.39
CA MET A 112 7.69 -1.65 -26.41
C MET A 112 6.96 -0.60 -27.25
N GLU A 113 6.30 -1.01 -28.31
CA GLU A 113 5.51 -0.10 -29.16
C GLU A 113 4.35 0.56 -28.38
N ILE A 114 3.73 -0.15 -27.44
CA ILE A 114 2.73 0.41 -26.52
C ILE A 114 3.40 1.29 -25.48
N VAL A 115 4.51 0.82 -24.91
CA VAL A 115 5.25 1.56 -23.86
C VAL A 115 5.68 2.93 -24.38
N TYR A 116 6.18 3.01 -25.60
CA TYR A 116 6.57 4.31 -26.17
C TYR A 116 5.37 5.27 -26.32
N ARG A 117 4.20 4.77 -26.68
CA ARG A 117 3.00 5.63 -26.77
C ARG A 117 2.52 6.10 -25.40
N ILE A 118 2.67 5.26 -24.38
CA ILE A 118 2.37 5.66 -23.00
C ILE A 118 3.38 6.71 -22.51
N LEU A 119 4.68 6.51 -22.78
CA LEU A 119 5.72 7.48 -22.44
C LEU A 119 5.52 8.81 -23.19
N ASP A 120 5.19 8.80 -24.49
CA ASP A 120 4.86 10.01 -25.26
C ASP A 120 3.70 10.78 -24.59
N ALA A 121 2.64 10.08 -24.14
CA ALA A 121 1.52 10.70 -23.45
C ALA A 121 1.92 11.21 -22.07
N VAL A 122 2.72 10.47 -21.30
CA VAL A 122 3.25 10.90 -20.00
C VAL A 122 4.10 12.17 -20.17
N PHE A 123 4.98 12.22 -21.14
CA PHE A 123 5.83 13.42 -21.38
C PHE A 123 5.02 14.63 -21.83
N SER A 124 3.91 14.44 -22.53
CA SER A 124 3.09 15.56 -23.03
C SER A 124 2.03 16.05 -22.04
N GLU A 125 1.44 15.15 -21.22
CA GLU A 125 0.29 15.45 -20.39
C GLU A 125 0.50 15.19 -18.90
N GLY A 126 1.63 14.59 -18.53
CA GLY A 126 1.94 14.22 -17.16
C GLY A 126 1.63 12.74 -16.83
N ILE A 127 2.01 12.34 -15.63
CA ILE A 127 1.92 10.95 -15.15
C ILE A 127 0.47 10.44 -15.13
N ASP A 128 -0.52 11.32 -15.03
CA ASP A 128 -1.92 10.96 -14.97
C ASP A 128 -2.45 10.34 -16.28
N ALA A 129 -1.68 10.51 -17.39
CA ALA A 129 -1.94 9.78 -18.63
C ALA A 129 -1.98 8.25 -18.43
N VAL A 130 -1.21 7.72 -17.46
CA VAL A 130 -1.17 6.29 -17.12
C VAL A 130 -2.57 5.76 -16.77
N PHE A 131 -3.38 6.54 -16.06
CA PHE A 131 -4.77 6.15 -15.73
C PHE A 131 -5.63 5.93 -16.96
N ARG A 132 -5.48 6.80 -17.97
CA ARG A 132 -6.28 6.70 -19.20
C ARG A 132 -5.99 5.41 -19.95
N PHE A 133 -4.70 5.05 -20.07
CA PHE A 133 -4.32 3.77 -20.70
C PHE A 133 -4.80 2.57 -19.87
N ALA A 134 -4.67 2.62 -18.53
CA ALA A 134 -5.14 1.57 -17.65
C ALA A 134 -6.66 1.33 -17.80
N ILE A 135 -7.46 2.39 -17.78
CA ILE A 135 -8.93 2.32 -17.94
C ILE A 135 -9.31 1.86 -19.36
N ALA A 136 -8.64 2.38 -20.40
CA ALA A 136 -8.90 1.96 -21.78
C ALA A 136 -8.65 0.46 -21.98
N LEU A 137 -7.54 -0.05 -21.44
CA LEU A 137 -7.21 -1.48 -21.48
C LEU A 137 -8.25 -2.35 -20.78
N LEU A 138 -8.71 -1.95 -19.60
CA LEU A 138 -9.76 -2.68 -18.87
C LEU A 138 -11.08 -2.62 -19.60
N ARG A 139 -11.50 -1.43 -20.06
CA ARG A 139 -12.76 -1.21 -20.81
C ARG A 139 -12.82 -2.06 -22.06
N LYS A 140 -11.74 -2.11 -22.84
CA LYS A 140 -11.67 -2.89 -24.07
C LYS A 140 -11.83 -4.40 -23.85
N ASN A 141 -11.47 -4.88 -22.67
CA ASN A 141 -11.52 -6.29 -22.30
C ASN A 141 -12.64 -6.60 -21.29
N GLU A 142 -13.54 -5.65 -20.98
CA GLU A 142 -14.53 -5.78 -19.91
C GLU A 142 -15.42 -7.03 -20.09
N ASP A 143 -15.99 -7.24 -21.25
CA ASP A 143 -16.86 -8.40 -21.53
C ASP A 143 -16.14 -9.72 -21.26
N LYS A 144 -14.86 -9.80 -21.63
CA LYS A 144 -14.05 -10.99 -21.41
C LYS A 144 -13.74 -11.18 -19.93
N LEU A 145 -13.33 -10.11 -19.24
CA LEU A 145 -12.98 -10.14 -17.83
C LEU A 145 -14.17 -10.56 -16.96
N LEU A 146 -15.39 -10.13 -17.29
CA LEU A 146 -16.61 -10.48 -16.57
C LEU A 146 -16.94 -11.99 -16.60
N THR A 147 -16.38 -12.74 -17.58
CA THR A 147 -16.60 -14.19 -17.71
C THR A 147 -15.57 -15.05 -16.97
N LEU A 148 -14.50 -14.44 -16.42
CA LEU A 148 -13.37 -15.14 -15.84
C LEU A 148 -13.50 -15.26 -14.32
N ASP A 149 -13.00 -16.36 -13.76
CA ASP A 149 -12.79 -16.54 -12.32
C ASP A 149 -11.55 -15.81 -11.82
N PHE A 150 -11.25 -15.92 -10.52
CA PHE A 150 -10.13 -15.22 -9.88
C PHE A 150 -8.78 -15.46 -10.58
N GLU A 151 -8.39 -16.73 -10.78
CA GLU A 151 -7.07 -17.09 -11.32
C GLU A 151 -6.95 -16.66 -12.78
N ASN A 152 -7.93 -17.05 -13.60
CA ASN A 152 -7.94 -16.72 -15.02
C ASN A 152 -8.05 -15.21 -15.27
N CYS A 153 -8.82 -14.50 -14.45
CA CYS A 153 -8.95 -13.06 -14.54
C CYS A 153 -7.63 -12.36 -14.21
N LEU A 154 -6.96 -12.76 -13.12
CA LEU A 154 -5.68 -12.18 -12.70
C LEU A 154 -4.57 -12.44 -13.73
N ASP A 155 -4.52 -13.65 -14.29
CA ASP A 155 -3.57 -14.00 -15.36
C ASP A 155 -3.88 -13.23 -16.65
N PHE A 156 -5.16 -13.08 -16.99
CA PHE A 156 -5.56 -12.31 -18.17
C PHE A 156 -5.15 -10.85 -18.04
N VAL A 157 -5.41 -10.23 -16.88
CA VAL A 157 -5.05 -8.83 -16.63
C VAL A 157 -3.53 -8.63 -16.65
N LYS A 158 -2.74 -9.59 -16.17
CA LYS A 158 -1.28 -9.50 -16.15
C LYS A 158 -0.61 -9.76 -17.50
N LEU A 159 -1.18 -10.61 -18.34
CA LEU A 159 -0.46 -11.17 -19.49
C LEU A 159 -1.17 -10.94 -20.84
N ASN A 160 -2.46 -10.69 -20.85
CA ASN A 160 -3.27 -10.81 -22.07
C ASN A 160 -4.03 -9.53 -22.45
N LEU A 161 -4.06 -8.49 -21.61
CA LEU A 161 -4.83 -7.26 -21.85
C LEU A 161 -4.52 -6.58 -23.17
N THR A 162 -3.26 -6.63 -23.61
CA THR A 162 -2.84 -5.97 -24.85
C THR A 162 -3.17 -6.76 -26.10
N ARG A 163 -3.49 -8.05 -25.97
CA ARG A 163 -3.74 -8.93 -27.13
C ARG A 163 -4.84 -8.43 -28.04
N VAL A 164 -5.84 -7.76 -27.50
CA VAL A 164 -6.95 -7.18 -28.26
C VAL A 164 -6.50 -6.12 -29.27
N TYR A 165 -5.35 -5.50 -29.02
CA TYR A 165 -4.75 -4.49 -29.89
C TYR A 165 -3.64 -5.05 -30.83
N PHE A 166 -3.33 -6.34 -30.68
CA PHE A 166 -2.38 -7.04 -31.54
C PHE A 166 -3.12 -8.19 -32.24
N ASP A 167 -3.67 -7.93 -33.44
CA ASP A 167 -4.11 -9.03 -34.30
C ASP A 167 -2.88 -9.81 -34.77
N ILE A 168 -2.77 -11.03 -34.30
CA ILE A 168 -1.84 -12.01 -34.87
C ILE A 168 -2.55 -12.51 -36.14
N SER A 169 -2.39 -11.81 -37.24
CA SER A 169 -2.69 -12.40 -38.55
C SER A 169 -1.72 -13.58 -38.75
N ASP A 170 -2.20 -14.67 -39.38
CA ASP A 170 -1.43 -15.89 -39.66
C ASP A 170 -0.07 -15.65 -40.36
N ASP A 171 0.16 -14.46 -40.89
CA ASP A 171 1.39 -14.02 -41.57
C ASP A 171 2.45 -13.34 -40.66
N GLY A 172 2.24 -13.28 -39.34
CA GLY A 172 3.23 -12.71 -38.38
C GLY A 172 3.50 -11.21 -38.54
N LYS A 173 2.73 -10.48 -39.33
CA LYS A 173 2.86 -9.01 -39.49
C LYS A 173 1.92 -8.30 -38.51
N HIS A 174 2.50 -7.67 -37.47
CA HIS A 174 1.78 -6.79 -36.58
C HIS A 174 1.18 -5.60 -37.35
N LYS A 175 -0.14 -5.46 -37.33
CA LYS A 175 -0.77 -4.27 -37.88
C LYS A 175 -0.59 -3.09 -36.95
N HIS A 176 0.29 -2.15 -37.34
CA HIS A 176 0.46 -0.84 -36.67
C HIS A 176 -0.84 -0.06 -36.41
N SER A 177 -1.94 -0.40 -37.13
CA SER A 177 -3.23 0.29 -37.02
C SER A 177 -3.89 0.15 -35.65
N GLN A 178 -3.58 -0.89 -34.87
CA GLN A 178 -4.25 -1.17 -33.59
C GLN A 178 -3.64 -0.45 -32.39
N ILE A 179 -2.36 -0.12 -32.44
CA ILE A 179 -1.72 0.72 -31.40
C ILE A 179 -2.29 2.14 -31.43
N SER A 180 -2.58 2.68 -32.61
CA SER A 180 -3.27 3.95 -32.77
C SER A 180 -4.72 3.91 -32.21
N GLU A 181 -5.35 2.73 -32.23
CA GLU A 181 -6.64 2.52 -31.58
C GLU A 181 -6.53 2.60 -30.05
N LEU A 182 -5.53 1.95 -29.44
CA LEU A 182 -5.27 2.06 -28.00
C LEU A 182 -5.07 3.52 -27.58
N VAL A 183 -4.26 4.26 -28.31
CA VAL A 183 -4.04 5.70 -28.05
C VAL A 183 -5.37 6.45 -28.13
N ARG A 184 -6.17 6.22 -29.16
CA ARG A 184 -7.48 6.85 -29.31
C ARG A 184 -8.42 6.49 -28.18
N ASP A 185 -8.49 5.21 -27.80
CA ASP A 185 -9.31 4.72 -26.70
C ASP A 185 -8.88 5.38 -25.37
N ALA A 186 -7.57 5.49 -25.12
CA ALA A 186 -7.05 6.17 -23.95
C ALA A 186 -7.42 7.66 -23.90
N PHE A 187 -7.31 8.36 -25.03
CA PHE A 187 -7.69 9.79 -25.11
C PHE A 187 -9.20 10.03 -25.04
N GLN A 188 -10.03 9.02 -25.26
CA GLN A 188 -11.49 9.09 -25.03
C GLN A 188 -11.83 8.98 -23.53
N VAL A 189 -10.95 8.45 -22.70
CA VAL A 189 -11.14 8.41 -21.24
C VAL A 189 -10.96 9.80 -20.67
N ARG A 190 -12.07 10.41 -20.23
CA ARG A 190 -12.06 11.76 -19.66
C ARG A 190 -11.82 11.68 -18.15
N ILE A 191 -10.63 12.04 -17.74
CA ILE A 191 -10.23 12.20 -16.35
C ILE A 191 -9.83 13.66 -16.16
N THR A 192 -10.42 14.32 -15.18
CA THR A 192 -10.10 15.72 -14.85
C THR A 192 -9.21 15.76 -13.61
N GLN A 193 -8.37 16.80 -13.51
CA GLN A 193 -7.58 17.03 -12.30
C GLN A 193 -8.48 17.15 -11.06
N PHE A 194 -9.62 17.82 -11.18
CA PHE A 194 -10.60 17.92 -10.10
C PHE A 194 -11.06 16.54 -9.58
N THR A 195 -11.29 15.58 -10.47
CA THR A 195 -11.66 14.21 -10.08
C THR A 195 -10.52 13.54 -9.29
N LEU A 196 -9.29 13.65 -9.79
CA LEU A 196 -8.12 13.07 -9.11
C LEU A 196 -7.85 13.73 -7.76
N ASP A 197 -8.01 15.04 -7.66
CA ASP A 197 -7.86 15.80 -6.40
C ASP A 197 -8.95 15.41 -5.38
N THR A 198 -10.18 15.16 -5.86
CA THR A 198 -11.27 14.67 -4.99
C THR A 198 -10.93 13.31 -4.39
N TYR A 199 -10.44 12.38 -5.20
CA TYR A 199 -10.02 11.07 -4.71
C TYR A 199 -8.77 11.15 -3.81
N ALA A 200 -7.85 12.07 -4.09
CA ALA A 200 -6.70 12.30 -3.24
C ALA A 200 -7.12 12.78 -1.84
N ASN A 201 -8.06 13.73 -1.76
CA ASN A 201 -8.60 14.20 -0.49
C ASN A 201 -9.28 13.06 0.28
N GLU A 202 -10.10 12.25 -0.38
CA GLU A 202 -10.72 11.07 0.22
C GLU A 202 -9.68 10.08 0.76
N PHE A 203 -8.62 9.81 0.00
CA PHE A 203 -7.52 8.96 0.43
C PHE A 203 -6.84 9.48 1.69
N TYR A 204 -6.46 10.77 1.72
CA TYR A 204 -5.81 11.36 2.88
C TYR A 204 -6.73 11.41 4.11
N ASP A 205 -8.02 11.63 3.94
CA ASP A 205 -8.99 11.57 5.03
C ASP A 205 -9.08 10.16 5.63
N GLN A 206 -9.09 9.12 4.79
CA GLN A 206 -9.08 7.73 5.24
C GLN A 206 -7.78 7.37 5.98
N VAL A 207 -6.62 7.76 5.43
CA VAL A 207 -5.31 7.53 6.07
C VAL A 207 -5.23 8.24 7.41
N ASN A 208 -5.65 9.51 7.49
CA ASN A 208 -5.64 10.28 8.72
C ASN A 208 -6.59 9.70 9.78
N ALA A 209 -7.75 9.19 9.36
CA ALA A 209 -8.69 8.52 10.26
C ALA A 209 -8.12 7.19 10.79
N ALA A 210 -7.45 6.41 9.94
CA ALA A 210 -6.77 5.18 10.33
C ALA A 210 -5.63 5.44 11.32
N ASN A 211 -4.77 6.40 11.04
CA ASN A 211 -3.66 6.79 11.92
C ASN A 211 -4.16 7.29 13.30
N ARG A 212 -5.24 8.06 13.35
CA ARG A 212 -5.85 8.49 14.62
C ARG A 212 -6.33 7.30 15.45
N LYS A 213 -7.00 6.33 14.81
CA LYS A 213 -7.44 5.10 15.50
C LYS A 213 -6.28 4.29 16.04
N GLU A 214 -5.20 4.18 15.28
CA GLU A 214 -4.00 3.45 15.71
C GLU A 214 -3.36 4.10 16.93
N LEU A 215 -3.15 5.43 16.91
CA LEU A 215 -2.64 6.19 18.05
C LEU A 215 -3.53 6.06 19.29
N GLU A 216 -4.84 6.10 19.13
CA GLU A 216 -5.80 5.89 20.23
C GLU A 216 -5.69 4.47 20.79
N MET A 217 -5.60 3.46 19.93
CA MET A 217 -5.43 2.07 20.36
C MET A 217 -4.13 1.86 21.13
N ASP A 218 -3.04 2.46 20.71
CA ASP A 218 -1.75 2.35 21.40
C ASP A 218 -1.77 3.07 22.75
N SER A 219 -2.41 4.24 22.83
CA SER A 219 -2.61 4.94 24.10
C SER A 219 -3.45 4.11 25.10
N LEU A 220 -4.52 3.47 24.61
CA LEU A 220 -5.36 2.57 25.41
C LEU A 220 -4.60 1.31 25.88
N ARG A 221 -3.76 0.74 25.01
CA ARG A 221 -2.89 -0.41 25.38
C ARG A 221 -1.91 -0.04 26.48
N LEU A 222 -1.28 1.13 26.38
CA LEU A 222 -0.36 1.63 27.41
C LEU A 222 -1.09 1.87 28.73
N LEU A 223 -2.26 2.52 28.71
CA LEU A 223 -3.09 2.74 29.88
C LEU A 223 -3.50 1.42 30.54
N ASN A 224 -3.95 0.46 29.76
CA ASN A 224 -4.36 -0.86 30.26
C ASN A 224 -3.19 -1.59 30.93
N ARG A 225 -1.99 -1.52 30.35
CA ARG A 225 -0.78 -2.06 30.97
C ARG A 225 -0.49 -1.41 32.32
N ASN A 226 -0.55 -0.09 32.39
CA ASN A 226 -0.30 0.66 33.63
C ASN A 226 -1.34 0.32 34.70
N LEU A 227 -2.62 0.22 34.34
CA LEU A 227 -3.70 -0.17 35.25
C LEU A 227 -3.50 -1.59 35.78
N ARG A 228 -3.11 -2.55 34.95
CA ARG A 228 -2.81 -3.91 35.41
C ARG A 228 -1.69 -3.96 36.42
N LEU A 229 -0.58 -3.22 36.18
CA LEU A 229 0.52 -3.13 37.14
C LEU A 229 0.06 -2.51 38.47
N ARG A 230 -0.83 -1.51 38.39
CA ARG A 230 -1.40 -0.87 39.60
C ARG A 230 -2.28 -1.82 40.39
N VAL A 231 -3.16 -2.57 39.71
CA VAL A 231 -4.01 -3.61 40.33
C VAL A 231 -3.14 -4.65 41.02
N GLN A 232 -2.12 -5.19 40.35
CA GLN A 232 -1.21 -6.16 40.93
C GLN A 232 -0.53 -5.62 42.21
N SER A 233 -0.02 -4.38 42.17
CA SER A 233 0.60 -3.74 43.36
C SER A 233 -0.40 -3.58 44.49
N LEU A 234 -1.65 -3.23 44.18
CA LEU A 234 -2.70 -3.11 45.23
C LEU A 234 -3.09 -4.47 45.82
N GLU A 235 -3.12 -5.52 45.01
CA GLU A 235 -3.39 -6.89 45.48
C GLU A 235 -2.27 -7.39 46.39
N GLU A 236 -1.02 -7.11 46.08
CA GLU A 236 0.14 -7.42 46.91
C GLU A 236 0.05 -6.67 48.28
N GLN A 237 -0.25 -5.37 48.27
CA GLN A 237 -0.43 -4.56 49.45
C GLN A 237 -1.59 -5.09 50.35
N LEU A 238 -2.71 -5.44 49.71
CA LEU A 238 -3.88 -6.01 50.39
C LEU A 238 -3.51 -7.35 51.07
N SER A 239 -2.78 -8.21 50.35
CA SER A 239 -2.33 -9.51 50.90
C SER A 239 -1.39 -9.32 52.11
N HIS A 240 -0.46 -8.36 52.02
CA HIS A 240 0.41 -8.03 53.13
C HIS A 240 -0.39 -7.53 54.37
N LEU A 241 -1.29 -6.58 54.17
CA LEU A 241 -2.13 -6.02 55.21
C LEU A 241 -3.01 -7.08 55.86
N ASN A 242 -3.62 -8.00 55.07
CA ASN A 242 -4.42 -9.12 55.61
C ASN A 242 -3.51 -10.04 56.48
N THR A 243 -2.29 -10.30 56.08
CA THR A 243 -1.35 -11.12 56.85
C THR A 243 -1.00 -10.47 58.19
N GLU A 244 -0.74 -9.17 58.19
CA GLU A 244 -0.47 -8.39 59.41
C GLU A 244 -1.70 -8.37 60.35
N HIS A 245 -2.90 -8.16 59.78
CA HIS A 245 -4.14 -8.17 60.52
C HIS A 245 -4.38 -9.53 61.24
N VAL A 246 -4.17 -10.65 60.51
CA VAL A 246 -4.29 -11.99 61.08
C VAL A 246 -3.31 -12.20 62.18
N GLN A 247 -2.06 -11.72 62.06
CA GLN A 247 -1.05 -11.82 63.15
C GLN A 247 -1.44 -10.98 64.36
N LEU A 248 -1.98 -9.77 64.14
CA LEU A 248 -2.44 -8.90 65.20
C LEU A 248 -3.61 -9.55 66.00
N VAL A 249 -4.58 -10.06 65.27
CA VAL A 249 -5.74 -10.78 65.88
C VAL A 249 -5.25 -11.97 66.72
N LYS A 250 -4.32 -12.78 66.20
CA LYS A 250 -3.71 -13.88 66.96
C LYS A 250 -3.07 -13.42 68.25
N ARG A 251 -2.27 -12.33 68.23
CA ARG A 251 -1.64 -11.76 69.42
C ARG A 251 -2.67 -11.32 70.46
N VAL A 252 -3.67 -10.55 70.06
CA VAL A 252 -4.73 -10.08 70.95
C VAL A 252 -5.50 -11.25 71.59
N VAL A 253 -5.77 -12.30 70.83
CA VAL A 253 -6.44 -13.51 71.38
C VAL A 253 -5.54 -14.21 72.37
N THR A 254 -4.26 -14.37 72.06
CA THR A 254 -3.29 -15.01 73.01
C THR A 254 -3.12 -14.20 74.29
N GLU A 255 -3.02 -12.87 74.21
CA GLU A 255 -2.96 -12.00 75.37
C GLU A 255 -4.21 -12.07 76.21
N LYS A 256 -5.40 -12.10 75.63
CA LYS A 256 -6.67 -12.27 76.36
C LYS A 256 -6.73 -13.61 77.12
N LEU A 257 -6.35 -14.71 76.43
CA LEU A 257 -6.30 -16.02 77.07
C LEU A 257 -5.34 -16.08 78.26
N SER A 258 -4.13 -15.50 78.10
CA SER A 258 -3.17 -15.44 79.18
C SER A 258 -3.66 -14.56 80.36
N HIS A 259 -4.35 -13.46 80.10
CA HIS A 259 -4.98 -12.65 81.15
C HIS A 259 -6.09 -13.37 81.85
N GLU A 260 -6.92 -14.18 81.16
CA GLU A 260 -7.97 -15.00 81.75
C GLU A 260 -7.38 -16.11 82.61
N GLU A 261 -6.33 -16.82 82.20
CA GLU A 261 -5.62 -17.82 82.95
C GLU A 261 -5.02 -17.23 84.24
N ILE A 262 -4.39 -16.07 84.18
CA ILE A 262 -3.85 -15.37 85.37
C ILE A 262 -4.98 -14.93 86.32
N ALA A 263 -6.08 -14.47 85.81
CA ALA A 263 -7.24 -14.10 86.62
C ALA A 263 -7.84 -15.30 87.31
N GLU A 264 -7.94 -16.44 86.65
CA GLU A 264 -8.41 -17.72 87.26
C GLU A 264 -7.43 -18.23 88.35
N GLU A 265 -6.11 -18.15 88.11
CA GLU A 265 -5.14 -18.51 89.16
C GLU A 265 -5.23 -17.59 90.36
N LEU A 266 -5.36 -16.26 90.18
CA LEU A 266 -5.54 -15.33 91.30
C LEU A 266 -6.82 -15.61 92.14
N VAL A 267 -7.86 -16.13 91.50
CA VAL A 267 -9.10 -16.55 92.23
C VAL A 267 -8.89 -17.83 93.04
N ARG A 268 -7.99 -18.75 92.58
CA ARG A 268 -7.69 -20.01 93.32
C ARG A 268 -6.77 -19.78 94.50
N TYR A 269 -6.04 -18.68 94.62
CA TYR A 269 -5.19 -18.36 95.77
C TYR A 269 -5.79 -17.39 96.79
N LYS A 270 -7.07 -17.01 96.60
CA LYS A 270 -7.89 -16.32 97.59
C LYS A 270 -8.84 -17.32 98.30
#